data_abb85c014a85fcbfa08517186841c4c5
#
_entry.id   abb85c014a85fcbfa08517186841c4c5
#
_cell.length_a   1.000
_cell.length_b   1.000
_cell.length_c   1.000
_cell.angle_alpha   90.00
_cell.angle_beta   90.00
_cell.angle_gamma   90.00
#
_symmetry.space_group_name_H-M   'P 1'
#
loop_
_entity.id
_entity.type
_entity.pdbx_description
1 polymer ?
#
loop_
_entity_poly.entity_id
_entity_poly.type
_entity_poly.pdbx_seq_one_letter_code
_entity_poly.pdbx_strand_id
1 'polypeptide(L)'
;MNIDIILRTHDLIDIHPAREPRYCGVDKTTLIRKCVTSLVNTADNYEGGNIKFIWLDDHSSQITIDYLHDIFKKSKHPYEFVPLEESGFNYSGYMQFEMGRKSTADLVYFVEDDYLHYPTTIDEMVDSYVTFKKNLGVEVGIHPFDDPDNYKTEYIDECRIVLGKNRRFRTNKYSTFVFLCSPELIRKHWSRFYMLSTEYMTEWGERNMVHEGTTINHIWRWEAKLFTPIPSLALHMGFNEQKDAFLDWKELWNSIEIEL
;
A
#
# COMPACT_ATOMS: atom_id res chain seq x y z
N MET A 1 15.67 11.34 2.77
CA MET A 1 15.31 10.82 1.43
C MET A 1 14.03 11.48 0.96
N ASN A 2 13.88 11.75 -0.32
CA ASN A 2 12.62 12.25 -0.90
C ASN A 2 11.73 11.06 -1.23
N ILE A 3 10.44 11.16 -0.85
CA ILE A 3 9.48 10.05 -1.00
C ILE A 3 8.23 10.59 -1.68
N ASP A 4 7.79 9.93 -2.75
CA ASP A 4 6.45 10.13 -3.29
C ASP A 4 5.52 9.05 -2.72
N ILE A 5 4.50 9.45 -1.97
CA ILE A 5 3.43 8.56 -1.50
C ILE A 5 2.31 8.63 -2.52
N ILE A 6 2.05 7.52 -3.19
CA ILE A 6 1.07 7.43 -4.27
C ILE A 6 -0.15 6.67 -3.72
N LEU A 7 -1.12 7.44 -3.26
CA LEU A 7 -2.38 6.95 -2.69
C LEU A 7 -3.42 6.77 -3.78
N ARG A 8 -4.16 5.67 -3.73
CA ARG A 8 -5.32 5.38 -4.56
C ARG A 8 -6.57 5.29 -3.70
N THR A 9 -7.64 6.02 -4.07
CA THR A 9 -8.92 6.05 -3.34
C THR A 9 -10.11 5.70 -4.25
N HIS A 10 -11.11 5.03 -3.64
CA HIS A 10 -12.39 4.73 -4.27
C HIS A 10 -13.44 4.37 -3.21
N ASP A 11 -14.52 5.13 -3.09
CA ASP A 11 -15.53 4.93 -2.06
C ASP A 11 -16.91 4.44 -2.56
N LEU A 12 -17.14 4.44 -3.89
CA LEU A 12 -18.46 4.13 -4.46
C LEU A 12 -18.74 2.63 -4.64
N ILE A 13 -17.83 1.75 -4.31
CA ILE A 13 -18.10 0.32 -4.38
C ILE A 13 -18.94 -0.08 -3.19
N ASP A 14 -20.20 -0.33 -3.45
CA ASP A 14 -21.04 -1.12 -2.58
C ASP A 14 -20.42 -2.51 -2.37
N ILE A 15 -20.49 -2.95 -1.15
CA ILE A 15 -19.97 -4.22 -0.68
C ILE A 15 -20.44 -5.32 -1.62
N HIS A 16 -19.50 -5.99 -2.28
CA HIS A 16 -19.81 -7.24 -2.94
C HIS A 16 -20.53 -8.14 -1.93
N PRO A 17 -21.73 -8.68 -2.21
CA PRO A 17 -22.52 -9.41 -1.22
C PRO A 17 -21.81 -10.59 -0.54
N ALA A 18 -20.73 -11.08 -1.15
CA ALA A 18 -19.91 -12.16 -0.61
C ALA A 18 -18.70 -11.67 0.24
N ARG A 19 -18.53 -10.36 0.42
CA ARG A 19 -17.48 -9.84 1.29
C ARG A 19 -18.01 -9.75 2.72
N GLU A 20 -17.23 -10.26 3.65
CA GLU A 20 -17.49 -10.11 5.08
C GLU A 20 -17.52 -8.64 5.50
N PRO A 21 -18.17 -8.30 6.65
CA PRO A 21 -18.14 -6.94 7.18
C PRO A 21 -16.70 -6.45 7.30
N ARG A 22 -16.45 -5.22 6.90
CA ARG A 22 -15.15 -4.57 7.09
C ARG A 22 -14.77 -4.53 8.57
N TYR A 23 -13.49 -4.40 8.83
CA TYR A 23 -12.98 -4.23 10.19
C TYR A 23 -13.77 -3.15 10.94
N CYS A 24 -14.12 -3.41 12.19
CA CYS A 24 -14.97 -2.56 13.03
C CYS A 24 -16.40 -2.29 12.52
N GLY A 25 -16.86 -2.94 11.46
CA GLY A 25 -18.23 -2.79 10.95
C GLY A 25 -18.58 -1.39 10.42
N VAL A 26 -17.58 -0.61 10.00
CA VAL A 26 -17.78 0.76 9.52
C VAL A 26 -18.06 0.81 8.03
N ASP A 27 -18.66 1.92 7.58
CA ASP A 27 -18.83 2.22 6.15
C ASP A 27 -17.47 2.56 5.48
N LYS A 28 -17.45 2.52 4.15
CA LYS A 28 -16.23 2.74 3.37
C LYS A 28 -15.67 4.16 3.54
N THR A 29 -16.53 5.16 3.65
CA THR A 29 -16.13 6.56 3.82
C THR A 29 -15.40 6.77 5.16
N THR A 30 -15.96 6.24 6.25
CA THR A 30 -15.32 6.26 7.58
C THR A 30 -13.98 5.52 7.55
N LEU A 31 -13.93 4.36 6.88
CA LEU A 31 -12.70 3.60 6.71
C LEU A 31 -11.61 4.43 6.03
N ILE A 32 -11.92 5.01 4.86
CA ILE A 32 -10.97 5.84 4.10
C ILE A 32 -10.47 7.01 4.95
N ARG A 33 -11.39 7.74 5.60
CA ARG A 33 -11.04 8.88 6.45
C ARG A 33 -10.01 8.50 7.50
N LYS A 34 -10.25 7.43 8.27
CA LYS A 34 -9.31 6.99 9.32
C LYS A 34 -7.99 6.47 8.75
N CYS A 35 -8.03 5.67 7.70
CA CYS A 35 -6.83 5.12 7.09
C CYS A 35 -5.95 6.22 6.48
N VAL A 36 -6.53 7.16 5.72
CA VAL A 36 -5.77 8.26 5.13
C VAL A 36 -5.27 9.24 6.21
N THR A 37 -6.07 9.52 7.25
CA THR A 37 -5.59 10.32 8.39
C THR A 37 -4.38 9.65 9.06
N SER A 38 -4.40 8.34 9.27
CA SER A 38 -3.26 7.61 9.83
C SER A 38 -2.02 7.65 8.93
N LEU A 39 -2.22 7.59 7.61
CA LEU A 39 -1.14 7.73 6.62
C LEU A 39 -0.50 9.13 6.67
N VAL A 40 -1.31 10.18 6.73
CA VAL A 40 -0.82 11.55 6.84
C VAL A 40 -0.09 11.74 8.17
N ASN A 41 -0.61 11.22 9.28
CA ASN A 41 0.04 11.33 10.58
C ASN A 41 1.43 10.67 10.59
N THR A 42 1.58 9.47 10.01
CA THR A 42 2.91 8.83 9.95
C THR A 42 3.87 9.56 9.01
N ALA A 43 3.35 10.16 7.92
CA ALA A 43 4.14 11.00 7.04
C ALA A 43 4.59 12.29 7.74
N ASP A 44 3.70 12.94 8.48
CA ASP A 44 4.02 14.14 9.24
C ASP A 44 5.01 13.88 10.40
N ASN A 45 5.08 12.66 10.91
CA ASN A 45 6.08 12.25 11.89
C ASN A 45 7.46 11.97 11.28
N TYR A 46 7.56 11.77 9.97
CA TYR A 46 8.82 11.48 9.31
C TYR A 46 9.71 12.73 9.22
N GLU A 47 10.95 12.62 9.73
CA GLU A 47 11.94 13.70 9.72
C GLU A 47 13.15 13.42 8.80
N GLY A 48 13.19 12.23 8.18
CA GLY A 48 14.34 11.78 7.40
C GLY A 48 14.44 12.38 5.98
N GLY A 49 13.54 13.32 5.60
CA GLY A 49 13.55 13.98 4.28
C GLY A 49 12.21 14.59 3.91
N ASN A 50 11.97 14.75 2.60
CA ASN A 50 10.76 15.36 2.09
C ASN A 50 9.77 14.30 1.61
N ILE A 51 8.49 14.54 1.83
CA ILE A 51 7.40 13.72 1.29
C ILE A 51 6.55 14.59 0.37
N LYS A 52 6.06 13.99 -0.72
CA LYS A 52 4.99 14.51 -1.56
C LYS A 52 3.91 13.44 -1.68
N PHE A 53 2.65 13.82 -1.46
CA PHE A 53 1.52 12.96 -1.76
C PHE A 53 1.10 13.13 -3.22
N ILE A 54 0.84 12.01 -3.91
CA ILE A 54 0.19 11.96 -5.21
C ILE A 54 -1.10 11.16 -4.98
N TRP A 55 -2.22 11.85 -4.95
CA TRP A 55 -3.50 11.25 -4.65
C TRP A 55 -4.28 11.01 -5.94
N LEU A 56 -4.42 9.74 -6.30
CA LEU A 56 -5.22 9.25 -7.42
C LEU A 56 -6.64 8.93 -6.92
N ASP A 57 -7.64 9.56 -7.49
CA ASP A 57 -9.03 9.30 -7.12
C ASP A 57 -9.79 8.61 -8.24
N ASP A 58 -10.31 7.42 -7.96
CA ASP A 58 -11.13 6.64 -8.87
C ASP A 58 -12.63 6.91 -8.60
N HIS A 59 -13.09 8.13 -8.91
CA HIS A 59 -14.49 8.52 -8.85
C HIS A 59 -15.14 8.43 -7.46
N SER A 60 -14.42 8.81 -6.41
CA SER A 60 -15.01 8.89 -5.06
C SER A 60 -16.11 9.95 -4.97
N SER A 61 -16.98 9.82 -3.99
CA SER A 61 -18.00 10.82 -3.69
C SER A 61 -17.40 12.17 -3.30
N GLN A 62 -18.11 13.26 -3.59
CA GLN A 62 -17.63 14.61 -3.27
C GLN A 62 -17.33 14.79 -1.78
N ILE A 63 -18.10 14.13 -0.91
CA ILE A 63 -17.88 14.19 0.56
C ILE A 63 -16.54 13.56 0.97
N THR A 64 -16.11 12.52 0.29
CA THR A 64 -14.77 11.90 0.51
C THR A 64 -13.68 12.81 -0.05
N ILE A 65 -13.88 13.34 -1.26
CA ILE A 65 -12.92 14.26 -1.91
C ILE A 65 -12.69 15.51 -1.04
N ASP A 66 -13.75 16.15 -0.57
CA ASP A 66 -13.67 17.36 0.25
C ASP A 66 -12.91 17.08 1.56
N TYR A 67 -13.26 15.99 2.23
CA TYR A 67 -12.58 15.58 3.46
C TYR A 67 -11.08 15.34 3.25
N LEU A 68 -10.71 14.62 2.20
CA LEU A 68 -9.30 14.31 1.92
C LEU A 68 -8.52 15.58 1.52
N HIS A 69 -9.12 16.51 0.79
CA HIS A 69 -8.52 17.83 0.55
C HIS A 69 -8.21 18.56 1.86
N ASP A 70 -9.12 18.51 2.83
CA ASP A 70 -8.92 19.18 4.11
C ASP A 70 -7.81 18.52 4.94
N ILE A 71 -7.72 17.18 4.94
CA ILE A 71 -6.62 16.45 5.60
C ILE A 71 -5.27 16.76 4.94
N PHE A 72 -5.17 16.70 3.62
CA PHE A 72 -3.91 17.00 2.93
C PHE A 72 -3.48 18.47 3.07
N LYS A 73 -4.41 19.42 3.13
CA LYS A 73 -4.10 20.84 3.40
C LYS A 73 -3.56 21.07 4.82
N LYS A 74 -3.95 20.25 5.79
CA LYS A 74 -3.45 20.32 7.18
C LYS A 74 -2.06 19.71 7.33
N SER A 75 -1.65 18.81 6.41
CA SER A 75 -0.32 18.19 6.42
C SER A 75 0.78 19.21 6.13
N LYS A 76 1.96 18.99 6.70
CA LYS A 76 3.17 19.77 6.38
C LYS A 76 3.75 19.47 4.99
N HIS A 77 3.24 18.46 4.30
CA HIS A 77 3.73 17.98 3.02
C HIS A 77 2.85 18.43 1.86
N PRO A 78 3.44 18.76 0.67
CA PRO A 78 2.67 19.07 -0.51
C PRO A 78 1.91 17.85 -1.03
N TYR A 79 0.78 18.09 -1.67
CA TYR A 79 0.03 17.06 -2.37
C TYR A 79 -0.40 17.49 -3.77
N GLU A 80 -0.59 16.51 -4.63
CA GLU A 80 -1.15 16.62 -5.98
C GLU A 80 -2.39 15.74 -6.06
N PHE A 81 -3.52 16.31 -6.45
CA PHE A 81 -4.77 15.58 -6.69
C PHE A 81 -4.89 15.25 -8.17
N VAL A 82 -5.11 13.97 -8.47
CA VAL A 82 -5.22 13.43 -9.83
C VAL A 82 -6.51 12.64 -9.96
N PRO A 83 -7.62 13.26 -10.38
CA PRO A 83 -8.83 12.52 -10.69
C PRO A 83 -8.58 11.63 -11.90
N LEU A 84 -8.97 10.36 -11.83
CA LEU A 84 -8.81 9.41 -12.92
C LEU A 84 -9.91 9.60 -13.97
N GLU A 85 -9.55 9.44 -15.25
CA GLU A 85 -10.49 9.55 -16.37
C GLU A 85 -11.35 8.30 -16.51
N GLU A 86 -10.78 7.12 -16.27
CA GLU A 86 -11.45 5.82 -16.33
C GLU A 86 -11.54 5.21 -14.94
N SER A 87 -12.61 4.45 -14.69
CA SER A 87 -12.80 3.74 -13.43
C SER A 87 -12.37 2.28 -13.55
N GLY A 88 -11.93 1.72 -12.44
CA GLY A 88 -11.69 0.30 -12.28
C GLY A 88 -10.36 -0.06 -11.66
N PHE A 89 -10.37 -1.21 -11.00
CA PHE A 89 -9.24 -1.70 -10.21
C PHE A 89 -7.92 -1.77 -11.01
N ASN A 90 -7.95 -2.32 -12.22
CA ASN A 90 -6.74 -2.45 -13.03
C ASN A 90 -6.24 -1.11 -13.56
N TYR A 91 -7.15 -0.24 -14.02
CA TYR A 91 -6.76 1.07 -14.52
C TYR A 91 -6.17 1.94 -13.41
N SER A 92 -6.84 2.04 -12.28
CA SER A 92 -6.34 2.83 -11.15
C SER A 92 -5.02 2.27 -10.60
N GLY A 93 -4.84 0.94 -10.56
CA GLY A 93 -3.58 0.29 -10.21
C GLY A 93 -2.46 0.57 -11.23
N TYR A 94 -2.76 0.47 -12.52
CA TYR A 94 -1.82 0.84 -13.57
C TYR A 94 -1.37 2.30 -13.45
N MET A 95 -2.31 3.22 -13.27
CA MET A 95 -2.00 4.65 -13.12
C MET A 95 -1.14 4.91 -11.88
N GLN A 96 -1.39 4.19 -10.78
CA GLN A 96 -0.56 4.28 -9.58
C GLN A 96 0.91 3.93 -9.88
N PHE A 97 1.17 2.84 -10.60
CA PHE A 97 2.52 2.45 -10.99
C PHE A 97 3.13 3.35 -12.08
N GLU A 98 2.32 3.88 -12.98
CA GLU A 98 2.79 4.86 -13.96
C GLU A 98 3.28 6.16 -13.30
N MET A 99 2.61 6.63 -12.24
CA MET A 99 3.10 7.74 -11.43
C MET A 99 4.42 7.39 -10.73
N GLY A 100 4.53 6.18 -10.16
CA GLY A 100 5.77 5.70 -9.56
C GLY A 100 6.93 5.61 -10.55
N ARG A 101 6.67 5.16 -11.79
CA ARG A 101 7.65 5.11 -12.86
C ARG A 101 8.19 6.49 -13.23
N LYS A 102 7.31 7.51 -13.23
CA LYS A 102 7.65 8.91 -13.54
C LYS A 102 8.28 9.65 -12.38
N SER A 103 8.18 9.14 -11.17
CA SER A 103 8.72 9.77 -9.98
C SER A 103 10.24 10.04 -10.11
N THR A 104 10.66 11.19 -9.61
CA THR A 104 12.06 11.59 -9.44
C THR A 104 12.52 11.53 -7.97
N ALA A 105 11.65 11.09 -7.07
CA ALA A 105 12.00 10.88 -5.68
C ALA A 105 12.98 9.70 -5.51
N ASP A 106 13.61 9.60 -4.35
CA ASP A 106 14.48 8.47 -4.01
C ASP A 106 13.67 7.17 -3.84
N LEU A 107 12.46 7.31 -3.30
CA LEU A 107 11.53 6.21 -3.02
C LEU A 107 10.12 6.55 -3.44
N VAL A 108 9.34 5.52 -3.75
CA VAL A 108 7.90 5.59 -3.92
C VAL A 108 7.24 4.63 -2.94
N TYR A 109 6.16 5.09 -2.31
CA TYR A 109 5.31 4.26 -1.47
C TYR A 109 3.92 4.19 -2.11
N PHE A 110 3.57 3.02 -2.61
CA PHE A 110 2.24 2.72 -3.12
C PHE A 110 1.34 2.32 -1.97
N VAL A 111 0.15 2.90 -1.90
CA VAL A 111 -0.80 2.63 -0.82
C VAL A 111 -2.24 2.73 -1.30
N GLU A 112 -3.11 1.90 -0.70
CA GLU A 112 -4.56 1.88 -0.89
C GLU A 112 -5.25 2.58 0.28
N ASP A 113 -6.51 2.91 0.11
CA ASP A 113 -7.29 3.73 1.03
C ASP A 113 -7.81 3.00 2.27
N ASP A 114 -7.47 1.73 2.42
CA ASP A 114 -7.92 0.86 3.51
C ASP A 114 -6.77 0.29 4.36
N TYR A 115 -5.62 0.96 4.37
CA TYR A 115 -4.50 0.63 5.24
C TYR A 115 -4.39 1.58 6.42
N LEU A 116 -4.55 1.05 7.63
CA LEU A 116 -4.34 1.78 8.89
C LEU A 116 -2.86 1.72 9.28
N HIS A 117 -2.20 2.87 9.38
CA HIS A 117 -0.76 2.98 9.60
C HIS A 117 -0.41 3.21 11.06
N TYR A 118 0.65 2.54 11.52
CA TYR A 118 1.28 2.83 12.81
C TYR A 118 2.06 4.17 12.71
N PRO A 119 2.17 4.94 13.81
CA PRO A 119 2.80 6.28 13.75
C PRO A 119 4.25 6.32 13.23
N THR A 120 4.98 5.21 13.31
CA THR A 120 6.40 5.10 12.88
C THR A 120 6.56 4.41 11.52
N THR A 121 5.48 4.14 10.80
CA THR A 121 5.49 3.31 9.58
C THR A 121 6.49 3.81 8.55
N ILE A 122 6.42 5.08 8.17
CA ILE A 122 7.28 5.63 7.11
C ILE A 122 8.75 5.59 7.56
N ASP A 123 9.06 6.01 8.77
CA ASP A 123 10.44 6.02 9.28
C ASP A 123 11.05 4.63 9.27
N GLU A 124 10.33 3.63 9.80
CA GLU A 124 10.83 2.26 9.89
C GLU A 124 10.94 1.57 8.52
N MET A 125 10.02 1.85 7.58
CA MET A 125 10.10 1.32 6.21
C MET A 125 11.32 1.87 5.48
N VAL A 126 11.57 3.18 5.59
CA VAL A 126 12.71 3.84 4.93
C VAL A 126 14.03 3.35 5.50
N ASP A 127 14.17 3.31 6.83
CA ASP A 127 15.37 2.79 7.50
C ASP A 127 15.67 1.34 7.08
N SER A 128 14.64 0.51 7.04
CA SER A 128 14.77 -0.90 6.64
C SER A 128 15.13 -1.04 5.17
N TYR A 129 14.51 -0.25 4.28
CA TYR A 129 14.87 -0.23 2.86
C TYR A 129 16.36 0.11 2.66
N VAL A 130 16.83 1.19 3.28
CA VAL A 130 18.23 1.64 3.17
C VAL A 130 19.19 0.56 3.70
N THR A 131 18.87 0.01 4.86
CA THR A 131 19.70 -1.01 5.52
C THR A 131 19.78 -2.29 4.68
N PHE A 132 18.64 -2.79 4.22
CA PHE A 132 18.59 -4.06 3.49
C PHE A 132 19.19 -3.92 2.09
N LYS A 133 18.90 -2.83 1.37
CA LYS A 133 19.51 -2.57 0.06
C LYS A 133 21.02 -2.49 0.15
N LYS A 134 21.56 -1.75 1.14
CA LYS A 134 23.00 -1.65 1.38
C LYS A 134 23.63 -3.00 1.68
N ASN A 135 23.01 -3.81 2.54
CA ASN A 135 23.60 -5.06 3.00
C ASN A 135 23.51 -6.19 1.96
N LEU A 136 22.46 -6.18 1.13
CA LEU A 136 22.22 -7.23 0.14
C LEU A 136 22.79 -6.90 -1.24
N GLY A 137 22.99 -5.62 -1.54
CA GLY A 137 23.47 -5.17 -2.86
C GLY A 137 22.46 -5.41 -4.00
N VAL A 138 21.18 -5.62 -3.68
CA VAL A 138 20.09 -5.85 -4.65
C VAL A 138 18.92 -4.93 -4.37
N GLU A 139 18.02 -4.80 -5.35
CA GLU A 139 16.76 -4.09 -5.15
C GLU A 139 15.87 -4.80 -4.13
N VAL A 140 15.25 -4.00 -3.28
CA VAL A 140 14.35 -4.45 -2.22
C VAL A 140 13.04 -3.69 -2.26
N GLY A 141 12.00 -4.31 -1.73
CA GLY A 141 10.73 -3.66 -1.39
C GLY A 141 10.40 -3.90 0.07
N ILE A 142 9.61 -3.01 0.64
CA ILE A 142 9.06 -3.16 2.00
C ILE A 142 7.55 -3.14 1.90
N HIS A 143 6.90 -4.25 2.23
CA HIS A 143 5.45 -4.35 2.36
C HIS A 143 5.09 -4.20 3.86
N PRO A 144 4.26 -3.23 4.26
CA PRO A 144 4.10 -2.87 5.66
C PRO A 144 3.23 -3.84 6.48
N PHE A 145 2.50 -4.74 5.81
CA PHE A 145 1.53 -5.64 6.43
C PHE A 145 2.01 -7.09 6.43
N ASP A 146 2.08 -7.71 7.60
CA ASP A 146 2.38 -9.14 7.76
C ASP A 146 1.07 -9.92 7.82
N ASP A 147 0.64 -10.38 6.65
CA ASP A 147 -0.62 -11.07 6.47
C ASP A 147 -0.65 -12.39 7.27
N PRO A 148 -1.68 -12.62 8.11
CA PRO A 148 -1.86 -13.88 8.84
C PRO A 148 -1.88 -15.13 7.95
N ASP A 149 -2.26 -15.00 6.69
CA ASP A 149 -2.25 -16.12 5.72
C ASP A 149 -0.83 -16.67 5.50
N ASN A 150 0.19 -15.84 5.69
CA ASN A 150 1.58 -16.29 5.63
C ASN A 150 1.96 -17.33 6.70
N TYR A 151 1.12 -17.53 7.71
CA TYR A 151 1.35 -18.45 8.83
C TYR A 151 0.45 -19.69 8.79
N LYS A 152 -0.45 -19.78 7.81
CA LYS A 152 -1.30 -20.96 7.63
C LYS A 152 -0.49 -22.10 7.03
N THR A 153 -0.72 -23.33 7.53
CA THR A 153 0.06 -24.52 7.12
C THR A 153 -0.11 -24.88 5.65
N GLU A 154 -1.25 -24.56 5.03
CA GLU A 154 -1.49 -24.75 3.61
C GLU A 154 -0.69 -23.80 2.70
N TYR A 155 -0.12 -22.72 3.25
CA TYR A 155 0.66 -21.72 2.53
C TYR A 155 2.13 -21.69 2.99
N ILE A 156 2.66 -22.80 3.49
CA ILE A 156 4.05 -22.86 3.97
C ILE A 156 5.01 -22.49 2.84
N ASP A 157 5.70 -21.38 3.06
CA ASP A 157 6.78 -20.92 2.18
C ASP A 157 8.04 -20.69 3.00
N GLU A 158 9.18 -21.09 2.46
CA GLU A 158 10.46 -20.79 3.13
C GLU A 158 10.66 -19.28 3.20
N CYS A 159 10.88 -18.76 4.40
CA CYS A 159 11.23 -17.37 4.62
C CYS A 159 12.49 -17.25 5.48
N ARG A 160 13.18 -16.12 5.32
CA ARG A 160 14.30 -15.75 6.19
C ARG A 160 13.85 -14.61 7.08
N ILE A 161 14.23 -14.68 8.37
CA ILE A 161 14.06 -13.59 9.31
C ILE A 161 15.35 -12.77 9.34
N VAL A 162 15.22 -11.47 9.17
CA VAL A 162 16.30 -10.50 9.24
C VAL A 162 16.00 -9.46 10.32
N LEU A 163 17.03 -8.82 10.83
CA LEU A 163 16.88 -7.75 11.82
C LEU A 163 16.87 -6.39 11.12
N GLY A 164 15.79 -5.64 11.30
CA GLY A 164 15.77 -4.20 11.10
C GLY A 164 16.22 -3.49 12.38
N LYS A 165 16.14 -2.16 12.40
CA LYS A 165 16.56 -1.36 13.54
C LYS A 165 15.69 -1.59 14.79
N ASN A 166 14.37 -1.56 14.60
CA ASN A 166 13.41 -1.60 15.70
C ASN A 166 12.60 -2.90 15.76
N ARG A 167 12.59 -3.68 14.69
CA ARG A 167 11.81 -4.94 14.60
C ARG A 167 12.46 -5.98 13.70
N ARG A 168 11.90 -7.17 13.70
CA ARG A 168 12.26 -8.22 12.77
C ARG A 168 11.48 -8.03 11.47
N PHE A 169 12.05 -8.57 10.39
CA PHE A 169 11.40 -8.65 9.08
C PHE A 169 11.54 -10.07 8.56
N ARG A 170 10.53 -10.51 7.83
CA ARG A 170 10.61 -11.75 7.06
C ARG A 170 10.75 -11.44 5.57
N THR A 171 11.40 -12.32 4.82
CA THR A 171 11.27 -12.30 3.36
C THR A 171 9.86 -12.74 2.98
N ASN A 172 9.29 -12.08 1.98
CA ASN A 172 7.96 -12.37 1.46
C ASN A 172 8.01 -12.48 -0.08
N LYS A 173 7.04 -13.15 -0.68
CA LYS A 173 6.89 -13.29 -2.14
C LYS A 173 5.61 -12.65 -2.66
N TYR A 174 4.82 -12.12 -1.74
CA TYR A 174 3.50 -11.58 -2.01
C TYR A 174 3.41 -10.17 -1.43
N SER A 175 3.02 -9.23 -2.26
CA SER A 175 2.48 -7.95 -1.84
C SER A 175 1.14 -7.79 -2.53
N THR A 176 0.29 -7.01 -1.93
CA THR A 176 -0.82 -6.37 -2.61
C THR A 176 -0.28 -5.19 -3.42
N PHE A 177 -1.10 -4.20 -3.73
CA PHE A 177 -0.62 -2.95 -4.35
C PHE A 177 0.11 -2.02 -3.36
N VAL A 178 0.43 -2.49 -2.14
CA VAL A 178 0.97 -1.66 -1.06
C VAL A 178 2.40 -2.05 -0.74
N PHE A 179 3.38 -1.23 -1.15
CA PHE A 179 4.80 -1.42 -0.84
C PHE A 179 5.63 -0.17 -1.12
N LEU A 180 6.76 -0.06 -0.42
CA LEU A 180 7.80 0.94 -0.64
C LEU A 180 8.91 0.34 -1.50
N CYS A 181 9.37 1.04 -2.53
CA CYS A 181 10.53 0.66 -3.32
C CYS A 181 11.17 1.87 -4.03
N SER A 182 12.25 1.66 -4.79
CA SER A 182 12.79 2.70 -5.66
C SER A 182 11.98 2.84 -6.96
N PRO A 183 11.90 4.04 -7.57
CA PRO A 183 11.37 4.21 -8.93
C PRO A 183 12.15 3.40 -9.99
N GLU A 184 13.44 3.14 -9.77
CA GLU A 184 14.27 2.29 -10.63
C GLU A 184 13.74 0.87 -10.74
N LEU A 185 13.25 0.28 -9.65
CA LEU A 185 12.64 -1.04 -9.68
C LEU A 185 11.42 -1.04 -10.61
N ILE A 186 10.59 -0.01 -10.53
CA ILE A 186 9.41 0.11 -11.40
C ILE A 186 9.83 0.26 -12.87
N ARG A 187 10.80 1.13 -13.15
CA ARG A 187 11.32 1.33 -14.52
C ARG A 187 11.92 0.06 -15.10
N LYS A 188 12.75 -0.64 -14.31
CA LYS A 188 13.40 -1.89 -14.71
C LYS A 188 12.40 -2.99 -15.06
N HIS A 189 11.32 -3.10 -14.30
CA HIS A 189 10.32 -4.16 -14.46
C HIS A 189 9.01 -3.65 -15.06
N TRP A 190 9.05 -2.53 -15.79
CA TRP A 190 7.87 -1.85 -16.29
C TRP A 190 6.92 -2.76 -17.08
N SER A 191 7.43 -3.68 -17.86
CA SER A 191 6.60 -4.63 -18.62
C SER A 191 5.64 -5.44 -17.74
N ARG A 192 6.03 -5.74 -16.49
CA ARG A 192 5.17 -6.44 -15.52
C ARG A 192 4.07 -5.54 -14.99
N PHE A 193 4.40 -4.31 -14.64
CA PHE A 193 3.41 -3.34 -14.16
C PHE A 193 2.45 -2.92 -15.28
N TYR A 194 2.96 -2.77 -16.50
CA TYR A 194 2.17 -2.42 -17.67
C TYR A 194 1.10 -3.47 -18.00
N MET A 195 1.31 -4.74 -17.67
CA MET A 195 0.30 -5.78 -17.87
C MET A 195 -1.04 -5.48 -17.18
N LEU A 196 -1.04 -4.68 -16.11
CA LEU A 196 -2.29 -4.27 -15.45
C LEU A 196 -3.18 -3.38 -16.34
N SER A 197 -2.61 -2.71 -17.34
CA SER A 197 -3.39 -1.93 -18.31
C SER A 197 -4.06 -2.79 -19.37
N THR A 198 -3.74 -4.09 -19.42
CA THR A 198 -4.24 -4.99 -20.47
C THR A 198 -5.28 -5.95 -19.89
N GLU A 199 -6.49 -5.93 -20.47
CA GLU A 199 -7.45 -7.02 -20.32
C GLU A 199 -7.13 -8.08 -21.38
N TYR A 200 -6.99 -9.34 -20.99
CA TYR A 200 -6.96 -10.40 -21.99
C TYR A 200 -8.15 -11.34 -21.84
N MET A 201 -8.62 -11.80 -22.98
CA MET A 201 -9.65 -12.82 -23.05
C MET A 201 -8.99 -14.19 -22.97
N THR A 202 -9.49 -15.07 -22.13
CA THR A 202 -9.10 -16.48 -22.21
C THR A 202 -9.63 -17.10 -23.50
N GLU A 203 -9.00 -18.19 -23.93
CA GLU A 203 -9.49 -19.04 -25.03
C GLU A 203 -10.94 -19.52 -24.84
N TRP A 204 -11.48 -19.44 -23.63
CA TRP A 204 -12.88 -19.76 -23.28
C TRP A 204 -13.82 -18.56 -23.31
N GLY A 205 -13.35 -17.38 -23.73
CA GLY A 205 -14.17 -16.18 -23.82
C GLY A 205 -14.45 -15.48 -22.48
N GLU A 206 -13.81 -15.92 -21.39
CA GLU A 206 -13.90 -15.25 -20.09
C GLU A 206 -12.89 -14.11 -20.03
N ARG A 207 -13.32 -12.95 -19.51
CA ARG A 207 -12.39 -11.87 -19.19
C ARG A 207 -11.60 -12.23 -17.94
N ASN A 208 -10.33 -12.55 -18.12
CA ASN A 208 -9.41 -12.66 -17.00
C ASN A 208 -8.71 -11.34 -16.77
N MET A 209 -8.95 -10.76 -15.61
CA MET A 209 -8.17 -9.60 -15.18
C MET A 209 -6.78 -10.05 -14.78
N VAL A 210 -5.77 -9.32 -15.25
CA VAL A 210 -4.41 -9.47 -14.78
C VAL A 210 -4.35 -8.98 -13.34
N HIS A 211 -3.79 -9.73 -12.43
CA HIS A 211 -3.73 -9.43 -11.01
C HIS A 211 -2.29 -9.45 -10.49
N GLU A 212 -2.09 -9.03 -9.24
CA GLU A 212 -0.77 -8.93 -8.61
C GLU A 212 0.04 -10.23 -8.65
N GLY A 213 -0.62 -11.39 -8.63
CA GLY A 213 0.05 -12.71 -8.68
C GLY A 213 0.90 -12.92 -9.92
N THR A 214 0.43 -12.43 -11.08
CA THR A 214 1.11 -12.56 -12.38
C THR A 214 2.02 -11.38 -12.71
N THR A 215 1.88 -10.26 -12.01
CA THR A 215 2.60 -9.01 -12.25
C THR A 215 3.61 -8.73 -11.15
N ILE A 216 3.19 -8.07 -10.09
CA ILE A 216 4.04 -7.57 -9.00
C ILE A 216 4.71 -8.71 -8.24
N ASN A 217 3.94 -9.75 -7.88
CA ASN A 217 4.46 -10.87 -7.11
C ASN A 217 5.47 -11.73 -7.90
N HIS A 218 5.44 -11.65 -9.24
CA HIS A 218 6.51 -12.24 -10.05
C HIS A 218 7.86 -11.58 -9.79
N ILE A 219 7.87 -10.24 -9.63
CA ILE A 219 9.09 -9.47 -9.33
C ILE A 219 9.67 -9.92 -7.99
N TRP A 220 8.83 -10.04 -6.96
CA TRP A 220 9.26 -10.45 -5.63
C TRP A 220 9.74 -11.90 -5.55
N ARG A 221 9.20 -12.77 -6.38
CA ARG A 221 9.61 -14.19 -6.43
C ARG A 221 10.97 -14.38 -7.10
N TRP A 222 11.28 -13.58 -8.13
CA TRP A 222 12.38 -13.92 -9.03
C TRP A 222 13.42 -12.83 -9.23
N GLU A 223 13.05 -11.54 -9.07
CA GLU A 223 13.88 -10.43 -9.55
C GLU A 223 14.40 -9.52 -8.42
N ALA A 224 13.62 -9.35 -7.36
CA ALA A 224 13.93 -8.50 -6.22
C ALA A 224 13.57 -9.19 -4.90
N LYS A 225 13.87 -8.56 -3.76
CA LYS A 225 13.53 -9.08 -2.44
C LYS A 225 12.47 -8.20 -1.78
N LEU A 226 11.37 -8.83 -1.36
CA LEU A 226 10.34 -8.18 -0.55
C LEU A 226 10.54 -8.54 0.91
N PHE A 227 10.39 -7.55 1.79
CA PHE A 227 10.46 -7.74 3.22
C PHE A 227 9.17 -7.22 3.87
N THR A 228 8.72 -7.95 4.89
CA THR A 228 7.52 -7.64 5.67
C THR A 228 7.89 -7.55 7.14
N PRO A 229 7.52 -6.48 7.86
CA PRO A 229 7.84 -6.30 9.27
C PRO A 229 7.05 -7.24 10.19
N ILE A 230 7.66 -7.70 11.26
CA ILE A 230 7.03 -8.50 12.32
C ILE A 230 7.24 -7.76 13.65
N PRO A 231 6.17 -7.27 14.29
CA PRO A 231 4.78 -7.16 13.84
C PRO A 231 4.62 -6.12 12.72
N SER A 232 3.43 -6.09 12.10
CA SER A 232 3.07 -5.18 11.02
C SER A 232 3.30 -3.71 11.36
N LEU A 233 3.52 -2.88 10.32
CA LEU A 233 3.56 -1.42 10.39
C LEU A 233 2.27 -0.77 9.88
N ALA A 234 1.49 -1.51 9.10
CA ALA A 234 0.15 -1.12 8.70
C ALA A 234 -0.77 -2.34 8.69
N LEU A 235 -2.06 -2.13 8.92
CA LEU A 235 -3.08 -3.16 8.89
C LEU A 235 -4.00 -2.94 7.69
N HIS A 236 -4.21 -3.98 6.88
CA HIS A 236 -5.24 -3.98 5.85
C HIS A 236 -6.62 -4.13 6.48
N MET A 237 -7.44 -3.09 6.36
CA MET A 237 -8.75 -2.99 7.01
C MET A 237 -9.91 -3.49 6.14
N GLY A 238 -9.61 -3.99 4.94
CA GLY A 238 -10.61 -4.42 3.96
C GLY A 238 -11.41 -5.65 4.38
N PHE A 239 -10.87 -6.47 5.28
CA PHE A 239 -11.50 -7.70 5.78
C PHE A 239 -11.47 -7.78 7.30
N ASN A 240 -12.53 -8.36 7.89
CA ASN A 240 -12.66 -8.47 9.34
C ASN A 240 -11.65 -9.46 9.99
N GLU A 241 -11.15 -10.44 9.22
CA GLU A 241 -10.30 -11.51 9.74
C GLU A 241 -8.79 -11.21 9.68
N GLN A 242 -8.36 -10.24 8.91
CA GLN A 242 -6.94 -9.89 8.73
C GLN A 242 -6.44 -9.06 9.92
N LYS A 243 -6.36 -9.67 11.10
CA LYS A 243 -5.87 -9.03 12.31
C LYS A 243 -4.42 -9.42 12.55
N ASP A 244 -3.54 -8.44 12.74
CA ASP A 244 -2.24 -8.69 13.34
C ASP A 244 -2.44 -9.16 14.79
N ALA A 245 -1.93 -10.33 15.13
CA ALA A 245 -2.09 -10.94 16.45
C ALA A 245 -1.24 -10.26 17.54
N PHE A 246 -0.33 -9.36 17.18
CA PHE A 246 0.71 -8.83 18.07
C PHE A 246 0.51 -7.38 18.48
N LEU A 247 -0.42 -6.66 17.85
CA LEU A 247 -0.68 -5.23 18.11
C LEU A 247 -2.15 -4.98 18.43
N ASP A 248 -2.43 -4.07 19.34
CA ASP A 248 -3.79 -3.58 19.59
C ASP A 248 -4.19 -2.53 18.57
N TRP A 249 -4.52 -3.00 17.36
CA TRP A 249 -4.99 -2.15 16.28
C TRP A 249 -6.30 -1.45 16.56
N LYS A 250 -7.09 -1.98 17.50
CA LYS A 250 -8.35 -1.35 17.92
C LYS A 250 -8.06 -0.08 18.71
N GLU A 251 -7.04 -0.07 19.56
CA GLU A 251 -6.60 1.13 20.25
C GLU A 251 -6.15 2.19 19.25
N LEU A 252 -5.27 1.81 18.30
CA LEU A 252 -4.83 2.71 17.23
C LEU A 252 -6.03 3.23 16.42
N TRP A 253 -6.96 2.35 16.00
CA TRP A 253 -8.17 2.75 15.27
C TRP A 253 -8.98 3.79 16.03
N ASN A 254 -9.17 3.58 17.35
CA ASN A 254 -9.95 4.47 18.19
C ASN A 254 -9.23 5.80 18.46
N SER A 255 -7.91 5.82 18.43
CA SER A 255 -7.13 7.05 18.64
C SER A 255 -7.10 7.98 17.42
N ILE A 256 -7.47 7.49 16.23
CA ILE A 256 -7.56 8.33 15.03
C ILE A 256 -8.86 9.14 15.08
N GLU A 257 -8.74 10.42 15.40
CA GLU A 257 -9.85 11.35 15.36
C GLU A 257 -10.16 11.77 13.92
N ILE A 258 -11.42 11.76 13.55
CA ILE A 258 -11.92 12.26 12.28
C ILE A 258 -13.05 13.28 12.57
N GLU A 259 -13.01 14.41 11.87
CA GLU A 259 -14.14 15.33 11.86
C GLU A 259 -15.27 14.70 11.01
N LEU A 260 -16.48 14.62 11.57
CA LEU A 260 -17.66 14.01 10.93
C LEU A 260 -18.34 15.02 10.01
#